data_681b1c79c9d08644692c6e189ca3e97d
#
_entry.id   681b1c79c9d08644692c6e189ca3e97d
#
_cell.length_a   1.000
_cell.length_b   1.000
_cell.length_c   1.000
_cell.angle_alpha   90.00
_cell.angle_beta   90.00
_cell.angle_gamma   90.00
#
_symmetry.space_group_name_H-M   'P 1'
#
loop_
_entity.id
_entity.type
_entity.pdbx_description
1 polymer ?
#
loop_
_entity_poly.entity_id
_entity_poly.type
_entity_poly.pdbx_seq_one_letter_code
_entity_poly.pdbx_strand_id
1 'polypeptide(L)'
;MSTAPLSPGEVTLEARGVTVHLGGTPILTEVDLDLRRGEVTVLVGPNGAGKSTLFGVLAGDIAPRAGTVRIIAGSPAAGGSASRELADVSALRPKELSRRRAVQMQDSRLAFSFTARDAVEMGRAPWVGTPEEERDDEVIAAALAAGEVTHLAARQVPSLSGGERSRVAFARLLAQETEILLLDEPTAALDIRHQEQVIAAARARARAGATVMVIVHDLSLAAAYADRIVLLEDGRVRAVGSPAEVLTAELLSEVYQHPVTVLTAPEGGELLIVPVRRRPDADAPAPLEIPMELPA
;
A
#
# COMPACT_ATOMS: atom_id res chain seq x y z
N MET A 1 -32.55 -3.16 -13.92
CA MET A 1 -31.88 -1.87 -13.73
C MET A 1 -30.46 -2.03 -14.21
N SER A 2 -30.05 -1.30 -15.23
CA SER A 2 -28.74 -1.41 -15.86
C SER A 2 -27.68 -0.91 -14.88
N THR A 3 -26.80 -1.79 -14.42
CA THR A 3 -25.64 -1.42 -13.60
C THR A 3 -24.54 -0.97 -14.53
N ALA A 4 -24.49 0.35 -14.77
CA ALA A 4 -23.33 0.91 -15.45
C ALA A 4 -22.06 0.60 -14.61
N PRO A 5 -20.94 0.25 -15.25
CA PRO A 5 -19.69 0.09 -14.54
C PRO A 5 -19.35 1.39 -13.79
N LEU A 6 -18.68 1.27 -12.63
CA LEU A 6 -18.24 2.42 -11.85
C LEU A 6 -17.34 3.32 -12.72
N SER A 7 -17.57 4.63 -12.64
CA SER A 7 -16.80 5.61 -13.39
C SER A 7 -15.40 5.81 -12.78
N PRO A 8 -14.37 6.10 -13.58
CA PRO A 8 -13.08 6.55 -13.04
C PRO A 8 -13.27 7.73 -12.08
N GLY A 9 -12.51 7.76 -10.98
CA GLY A 9 -12.60 8.82 -9.95
C GLY A 9 -13.73 8.66 -8.93
N GLU A 10 -14.58 7.64 -9.04
CA GLU A 10 -15.61 7.35 -8.04
C GLU A 10 -14.98 6.82 -6.74
N VAL A 11 -15.46 7.29 -5.58
CA VAL A 11 -14.96 6.85 -4.27
C VAL A 11 -15.39 5.41 -4.01
N THR A 12 -14.42 4.54 -3.74
CA THR A 12 -14.64 3.11 -3.46
C THR A 12 -14.37 2.73 -2.02
N LEU A 13 -13.53 3.50 -1.33
CA LEU A 13 -13.27 3.39 0.11
C LEU A 13 -13.10 4.80 0.66
N GLU A 14 -13.75 5.07 1.78
CA GLU A 14 -13.63 6.34 2.49
C GLU A 14 -13.43 6.16 3.99
N ALA A 15 -12.68 7.06 4.59
CA ALA A 15 -12.58 7.26 6.02
C ALA A 15 -13.14 8.63 6.38
N ARG A 16 -13.90 8.75 7.47
CA ARG A 16 -14.47 10.02 7.95
C ARG A 16 -14.29 10.16 9.45
N GLY A 17 -13.61 11.22 9.87
CA GLY A 17 -13.36 11.56 11.26
C GLY A 17 -12.63 10.48 12.04
N VAL A 18 -11.80 9.67 11.38
CA VAL A 18 -11.17 8.49 11.98
C VAL A 18 -10.20 8.91 13.06
N THR A 19 -10.46 8.40 14.28
CA THR A 19 -9.62 8.61 15.46
C THR A 19 -9.25 7.27 16.08
N VAL A 20 -7.95 7.05 16.32
CA VAL A 20 -7.42 5.81 16.90
C VAL A 20 -6.52 6.11 18.09
N HIS A 21 -6.71 5.37 19.17
CA HIS A 21 -5.82 5.38 20.33
C HIS A 21 -5.25 3.98 20.55
N LEU A 22 -3.94 3.88 20.76
CA LEU A 22 -3.27 2.64 21.14
C LEU A 22 -2.63 2.81 22.52
N GLY A 23 -3.01 1.95 23.47
CA GLY A 23 -2.52 2.07 24.85
C GLY A 23 -2.82 3.41 25.52
N GLY A 24 -3.93 4.09 25.13
CA GLY A 24 -4.31 5.41 25.63
C GLY A 24 -3.67 6.59 24.86
N THR A 25 -2.66 6.32 24.03
CA THR A 25 -2.00 7.37 23.22
C THR A 25 -2.77 7.59 21.91
N PRO A 26 -3.09 8.85 21.53
CA PRO A 26 -3.67 9.15 20.23
C PRO A 26 -2.65 8.88 19.12
N ILE A 27 -3.04 8.06 18.16
CA ILE A 27 -2.22 7.73 16.99
C ILE A 27 -2.78 8.37 15.73
N LEU A 28 -4.11 8.40 15.60
CA LEU A 28 -4.80 9.10 14.52
C LEU A 28 -5.85 10.02 15.13
N THR A 29 -6.01 11.21 14.56
CA THR A 29 -6.95 12.22 15.03
C THR A 29 -7.70 12.84 13.87
N GLU A 30 -9.02 12.57 13.81
CA GLU A 30 -9.96 13.15 12.85
C GLU A 30 -9.49 13.05 11.39
N VAL A 31 -9.05 11.86 10.98
CA VAL A 31 -8.56 11.60 9.63
C VAL A 31 -9.73 11.41 8.67
N ASP A 32 -9.75 12.24 7.61
CA ASP A 32 -10.63 12.09 6.43
C ASP A 32 -9.79 11.69 5.22
N LEU A 33 -10.25 10.69 4.47
CA LEU A 33 -9.57 10.18 3.29
C LEU A 33 -10.54 9.52 2.32
N ASP A 34 -10.35 9.78 1.01
CA ASP A 34 -11.02 9.10 -0.09
C ASP A 34 -10.02 8.32 -0.93
N LEU A 35 -10.32 7.05 -1.19
CA LEU A 35 -9.66 6.26 -2.22
C LEU A 35 -10.59 6.10 -3.41
N ARG A 36 -10.07 6.31 -4.62
CA ARG A 36 -10.86 6.42 -5.84
C ARG A 36 -10.53 5.36 -6.86
N ARG A 37 -11.53 4.94 -7.58
CA ARG A 37 -11.42 4.00 -8.69
C ARG A 37 -10.50 4.56 -9.79
N GLY A 38 -9.59 3.72 -10.26
CA GLY A 38 -8.67 4.06 -11.33
C GLY A 38 -7.47 4.88 -10.89
N GLU A 39 -7.34 5.18 -9.58
CA GLU A 39 -6.26 5.98 -9.03
C GLU A 39 -5.30 5.13 -8.18
N VAL A 40 -4.02 5.48 -8.24
CA VAL A 40 -2.99 5.08 -7.29
C VAL A 40 -2.85 6.20 -6.26
N THR A 41 -3.33 5.96 -5.05
CA THR A 41 -3.11 6.85 -3.90
C THR A 41 -1.90 6.38 -3.12
N VAL A 42 -0.90 7.23 -2.96
CA VAL A 42 0.30 6.91 -2.16
C VAL A 42 0.26 7.65 -0.83
N LEU A 43 0.38 6.89 0.26
CA LEU A 43 0.48 7.43 1.62
C LEU A 43 1.93 7.57 2.02
N VAL A 44 2.35 8.80 2.30
CA VAL A 44 3.70 9.15 2.74
C VAL A 44 3.67 9.90 4.07
N GLY A 45 4.82 10.04 4.72
CA GLY A 45 4.99 10.75 5.98
C GLY A 45 6.12 10.17 6.82
N PRO A 46 6.57 10.87 7.86
CA PRO A 46 7.65 10.44 8.75
C PRO A 46 7.35 9.09 9.44
N ASN A 47 8.39 8.47 9.99
CA ASN A 47 8.20 7.33 10.87
C ASN A 47 7.42 7.75 12.11
N GLY A 48 6.47 6.94 12.53
CA GLY A 48 5.58 7.27 13.66
C GLY A 48 4.39 8.18 13.31
N ALA A 49 4.27 8.67 12.08
CA ALA A 49 3.14 9.52 11.67
C ALA A 49 1.75 8.82 11.72
N GLY A 50 1.70 7.48 11.92
CA GLY A 50 0.45 6.74 11.99
C GLY A 50 0.06 6.02 10.70
N LYS A 51 0.96 5.95 9.69
CA LYS A 51 0.67 5.34 8.37
C LYS A 51 0.15 3.91 8.46
N SER A 52 0.85 3.00 9.13
CA SER A 52 0.42 1.60 9.26
C SER A 52 -0.85 1.46 10.10
N THR A 53 -1.09 2.37 11.06
CA THR A 53 -2.35 2.41 11.80
C THR A 53 -3.51 2.83 10.90
N LEU A 54 -3.34 3.88 10.10
CA LEU A 54 -4.36 4.29 9.12
C LEU A 54 -4.61 3.18 8.09
N PHE A 55 -3.55 2.54 7.61
CA PHE A 55 -3.64 1.40 6.72
C PHE A 55 -4.46 0.26 7.35
N GLY A 56 -4.17 -0.13 8.59
CA GLY A 56 -4.91 -1.18 9.32
C GLY A 56 -6.39 -0.82 9.54
N VAL A 57 -6.70 0.47 9.73
CA VAL A 57 -8.09 0.95 9.83
C VAL A 57 -8.81 0.83 8.49
N LEU A 58 -8.18 1.25 7.39
CA LEU A 58 -8.74 1.13 6.04
C LEU A 58 -8.90 -0.34 5.62
N ALA A 59 -7.96 -1.18 6.04
CA ALA A 59 -8.03 -2.63 5.86
C ALA A 59 -9.16 -3.29 6.68
N GLY A 60 -9.67 -2.64 7.72
CA GLY A 60 -10.66 -3.19 8.64
C GLY A 60 -10.07 -4.10 9.73
N ASP A 61 -8.75 -4.07 9.91
CA ASP A 61 -8.04 -4.86 10.93
C ASP A 61 -7.96 -4.12 12.27
N ILE A 62 -8.07 -2.78 12.23
CA ILE A 62 -8.09 -1.91 13.42
C ILE A 62 -9.42 -1.17 13.44
N ALA A 63 -10.19 -1.35 14.50
CA ALA A 63 -11.42 -0.59 14.74
C ALA A 63 -11.08 0.82 15.22
N PRO A 64 -11.60 1.89 14.61
CA PRO A 64 -11.42 3.24 15.10
C PRO A 64 -12.19 3.47 16.39
N ARG A 65 -11.68 4.35 17.26
CA ARG A 65 -12.39 4.80 18.47
C ARG A 65 -13.56 5.73 18.12
N ALA A 66 -13.40 6.53 17.08
CA ALA A 66 -14.42 7.41 16.54
C ALA A 66 -14.24 7.52 15.02
N GLY A 67 -15.28 7.96 14.34
CA GLY A 67 -15.32 8.00 12.88
C GLY A 67 -15.77 6.68 12.26
N THR A 68 -15.77 6.64 10.93
CA THR A 68 -16.24 5.47 10.16
C THR A 68 -15.32 5.21 8.98
N VAL A 69 -15.25 3.93 8.58
CA VAL A 69 -14.65 3.52 7.29
C VAL A 69 -15.72 2.82 6.49
N ARG A 70 -15.93 3.26 5.26
CA ARG A 70 -16.95 2.72 4.37
C ARG A 70 -16.32 2.26 3.07
N ILE A 71 -16.76 1.13 2.56
CA ILE A 71 -16.25 0.47 1.37
C ILE A 71 -17.41 0.18 0.41
N ILE A 72 -17.14 0.15 -0.89
CA ILE A 72 -18.14 -0.17 -1.90
C ILE A 72 -18.83 -1.51 -1.60
N ALA A 73 -20.17 -1.50 -1.65
CA ALA A 73 -20.99 -2.64 -1.22
C ALA A 73 -21.04 -3.80 -2.23
N GLY A 74 -20.82 -3.55 -3.52
CA GLY A 74 -20.85 -4.56 -4.58
C GLY A 74 -19.45 -5.05 -4.98
N SER A 75 -19.32 -6.32 -5.37
CA SER A 75 -18.17 -6.83 -6.12
C SER A 75 -18.63 -7.26 -7.51
N PRO A 76 -18.02 -6.75 -8.61
CA PRO A 76 -18.37 -7.17 -9.97
C PRO A 76 -18.13 -8.65 -10.21
N ALA A 77 -17.12 -9.24 -9.57
CA ALA A 77 -16.78 -10.64 -9.69
C ALA A 77 -17.88 -11.58 -9.16
N ALA A 78 -18.74 -11.12 -8.26
CA ALA A 78 -19.81 -11.94 -7.67
C ALA A 78 -21.12 -11.95 -8.48
N GLY A 79 -21.14 -11.43 -9.73
CA GLY A 79 -22.36 -11.35 -10.55
C GLY A 79 -23.48 -10.49 -9.93
N GLY A 80 -23.18 -9.83 -8.82
CA GLY A 80 -24.09 -8.94 -8.12
C GLY A 80 -24.16 -7.58 -8.80
N SER A 81 -25.34 -6.96 -8.80
CA SER A 81 -25.52 -5.54 -9.12
C SER A 81 -24.57 -4.74 -8.24
N ALA A 82 -23.57 -4.07 -8.83
CA ALA A 82 -22.71 -3.15 -8.11
C ALA A 82 -23.61 -2.00 -7.57
N SER A 83 -24.02 -2.12 -6.31
CA SER A 83 -24.67 -1.00 -5.65
C SER A 83 -23.59 0.06 -5.44
N ARG A 84 -23.87 1.30 -5.85
CA ARG A 84 -23.00 2.46 -5.61
C ARG A 84 -22.94 2.87 -4.15
N GLU A 85 -23.61 2.13 -3.28
CA GLU A 85 -23.64 2.40 -1.85
C GLU A 85 -22.37 1.92 -1.17
N LEU A 86 -21.84 2.75 -0.30
CA LEU A 86 -20.76 2.40 0.59
C LEU A 86 -21.32 1.74 1.86
N ALA A 87 -20.83 0.55 2.18
CA ALA A 87 -21.15 -0.16 3.42
C ALA A 87 -20.09 0.12 4.49
N ASP A 88 -20.49 0.21 5.73
CA ASP A 88 -19.54 0.29 6.85
C ASP A 88 -18.69 -0.98 6.92
N VAL A 89 -17.37 -0.82 6.97
CA VAL A 89 -16.41 -1.94 7.03
C VAL A 89 -16.66 -2.80 8.27
N SER A 90 -17.05 -2.19 9.39
CA SER A 90 -17.32 -2.89 10.65
C SER A 90 -18.58 -3.78 10.60
N ALA A 91 -19.49 -3.53 9.66
CA ALA A 91 -20.71 -4.31 9.48
C ALA A 91 -20.50 -5.53 8.56
N LEU A 92 -19.36 -5.63 7.88
CA LEU A 92 -19.07 -6.69 6.93
C LEU A 92 -18.44 -7.90 7.61
N ARG A 93 -18.87 -9.09 7.22
CA ARG A 93 -18.19 -10.32 7.62
C ARG A 93 -16.81 -10.41 6.95
N PRO A 94 -15.80 -11.04 7.59
CA PRO A 94 -14.44 -11.13 7.03
C PRO A 94 -14.39 -11.66 5.59
N LYS A 95 -15.18 -12.68 5.24
CA LYS A 95 -15.26 -13.23 3.87
C LYS A 95 -15.85 -12.22 2.86
N GLU A 96 -16.79 -11.40 3.28
CA GLU A 96 -17.38 -10.35 2.42
C GLU A 96 -16.38 -9.22 2.18
N LEU A 97 -15.68 -8.81 3.22
CA LEU A 97 -14.65 -7.78 3.14
C LEU A 97 -13.48 -8.24 2.27
N SER A 98 -13.02 -9.51 2.41
CA SER A 98 -11.93 -10.07 1.61
C SER A 98 -12.27 -10.23 0.12
N ARG A 99 -13.52 -10.21 -0.28
CA ARG A 99 -13.94 -10.17 -1.70
C ARG A 99 -13.93 -8.77 -2.30
N ARG A 100 -13.78 -7.73 -1.49
CA ARG A 100 -13.80 -6.33 -1.92
C ARG A 100 -12.42 -5.70 -1.93
N ARG A 101 -11.57 -6.10 -0.98
CA ARG A 101 -10.22 -5.60 -0.86
C ARG A 101 -9.21 -6.73 -0.66
N ALA A 102 -8.06 -6.61 -1.28
CA ALA A 102 -6.87 -7.40 -1.00
C ALA A 102 -5.85 -6.55 -0.23
N VAL A 103 -5.14 -7.18 0.70
CA VAL A 103 -4.20 -6.51 1.59
C VAL A 103 -2.85 -7.22 1.57
N GLN A 104 -1.78 -6.47 1.35
CA GLN A 104 -0.42 -6.91 1.59
C GLN A 104 0.15 -6.11 2.75
N MET A 105 0.40 -6.78 3.87
CA MET A 105 1.08 -6.22 5.04
C MET A 105 2.59 -6.27 4.85
N GLN A 106 3.32 -5.36 5.48
CA GLN A 106 4.78 -5.29 5.47
C GLN A 106 5.43 -6.62 5.90
N ASP A 107 4.91 -7.26 6.95
CA ASP A 107 5.44 -8.52 7.51
C ASP A 107 4.46 -9.68 7.24
N SER A 108 4.59 -10.33 6.10
CA SER A 108 3.77 -11.48 5.69
C SER A 108 4.49 -12.79 5.98
N ARG A 109 4.82 -13.08 7.25
CA ARG A 109 5.46 -14.34 7.63
C ARG A 109 4.46 -15.49 7.58
N LEU A 110 4.63 -16.39 6.63
CA LEU A 110 3.95 -17.69 6.64
C LEU A 110 4.72 -18.62 7.59
N ALA A 111 4.06 -19.06 8.67
CA ALA A 111 4.66 -19.87 9.72
C ALA A 111 4.89 -21.33 9.31
N PHE A 112 4.38 -21.77 8.14
CA PHE A 112 4.42 -23.15 7.67
C PHE A 112 5.15 -23.27 6.32
N SER A 113 5.62 -24.50 6.02
CA SER A 113 6.34 -24.83 4.79
C SER A 113 5.39 -25.00 3.61
N PHE A 114 4.81 -23.89 3.13
CA PHE A 114 4.04 -23.85 1.89
C PHE A 114 4.94 -23.57 0.70
N THR A 115 4.60 -24.05 -0.48
CA THR A 115 5.25 -23.64 -1.72
C THR A 115 4.81 -22.22 -2.10
N ALA A 116 5.55 -21.55 -2.99
CA ALA A 116 5.15 -20.24 -3.50
C ALA A 116 3.78 -20.31 -4.21
N ARG A 117 3.48 -21.42 -4.93
CA ARG A 117 2.16 -21.64 -5.54
C ARG A 117 1.06 -21.71 -4.47
N ASP A 118 1.25 -22.54 -3.41
CA ASP A 118 0.26 -22.67 -2.33
C ASP A 118 0.01 -21.32 -1.66
N ALA A 119 1.07 -20.52 -1.46
CA ALA A 119 0.94 -19.18 -0.88
C ALA A 119 0.11 -18.24 -1.77
N VAL A 120 0.26 -18.31 -3.10
CA VAL A 120 -0.54 -17.52 -4.04
C VAL A 120 -1.99 -18.03 -4.09
N GLU A 121 -2.20 -19.35 -4.06
CA GLU A 121 -3.52 -19.99 -4.01
C GLU A 121 -4.33 -19.55 -2.79
N MET A 122 -3.69 -19.28 -1.63
CA MET A 122 -4.38 -18.71 -0.46
C MET A 122 -5.10 -17.39 -0.78
N GLY A 123 -4.66 -16.64 -1.80
CA GLY A 123 -5.37 -15.46 -2.29
C GLY A 123 -6.77 -15.79 -2.82
N ARG A 124 -7.02 -17.04 -3.23
CA ARG A 124 -8.31 -17.50 -3.76
C ARG A 124 -9.29 -17.94 -2.66
N ALA A 125 -8.85 -18.05 -1.40
CA ALA A 125 -9.69 -18.49 -0.28
C ALA A 125 -11.06 -17.77 -0.15
N PRO A 126 -11.20 -16.46 -0.45
CA PRO A 126 -12.51 -15.81 -0.43
C PRO A 126 -13.52 -16.38 -1.44
N TRP A 127 -13.04 -16.99 -2.53
CA TRP A 127 -13.86 -17.43 -3.66
C TRP A 127 -14.27 -18.90 -3.56
N VAL A 128 -13.77 -19.65 -2.58
CA VAL A 128 -14.16 -21.06 -2.35
C VAL A 128 -15.67 -21.20 -2.21
N GLY A 129 -16.25 -22.10 -3.01
CA GLY A 129 -17.69 -22.37 -3.10
C GLY A 129 -18.44 -21.31 -3.92
N THR A 130 -17.78 -20.57 -4.80
CA THR A 130 -18.40 -19.64 -5.75
C THR A 130 -18.02 -20.00 -7.19
N PRO A 131 -18.73 -19.48 -8.21
CA PRO A 131 -18.38 -19.72 -9.61
C PRO A 131 -16.95 -19.26 -9.98
N GLU A 132 -16.41 -18.28 -9.28
CA GLU A 132 -15.06 -17.75 -9.50
C GLU A 132 -13.96 -18.77 -9.17
N GLU A 133 -14.25 -19.81 -8.37
CA GLU A 133 -13.34 -20.90 -8.03
C GLU A 133 -12.95 -21.73 -9.28
N GLU A 134 -13.83 -21.82 -10.28
CA GLU A 134 -13.56 -22.55 -11.54
C GLU A 134 -12.38 -21.95 -12.32
N ARG A 135 -12.01 -20.70 -12.05
CA ARG A 135 -10.90 -19.99 -12.70
C ARG A 135 -9.61 -19.97 -11.87
N ASP A 136 -9.56 -20.64 -10.73
CA ASP A 136 -8.45 -20.52 -9.79
C ASP A 136 -7.09 -20.85 -10.42
N ASP A 137 -6.98 -21.92 -11.20
CA ASP A 137 -5.72 -22.29 -11.87
C ASP A 137 -5.24 -21.24 -12.86
N GLU A 138 -6.14 -20.64 -13.64
CA GLU A 138 -5.83 -19.53 -14.57
C GLU A 138 -5.35 -18.30 -13.81
N VAL A 139 -6.09 -17.92 -12.77
CA VAL A 139 -5.81 -16.71 -11.96
C VAL A 139 -4.49 -16.86 -11.20
N ILE A 140 -4.24 -18.03 -10.60
CA ILE A 140 -2.98 -18.32 -9.90
C ILE A 140 -1.80 -18.24 -10.87
N ALA A 141 -1.91 -18.84 -12.07
CA ALA A 141 -0.85 -18.78 -13.07
C ALA A 141 -0.57 -17.34 -13.53
N ALA A 142 -1.62 -16.55 -13.79
CA ALA A 142 -1.49 -15.13 -14.15
C ALA A 142 -0.87 -14.30 -13.03
N ALA A 143 -1.24 -14.54 -11.78
CA ALA A 143 -0.70 -13.85 -10.61
C ALA A 143 0.79 -14.19 -10.40
N LEU A 144 1.19 -15.44 -10.52
CA LEU A 144 2.60 -15.86 -10.46
C LEU A 144 3.44 -15.21 -11.56
N ALA A 145 2.89 -15.08 -12.77
CA ALA A 145 3.54 -14.41 -13.88
C ALA A 145 3.68 -12.90 -13.61
N ALA A 146 2.62 -12.23 -13.15
CA ALA A 146 2.62 -10.80 -12.84
C ALA A 146 3.59 -10.44 -11.70
N GLY A 147 3.78 -11.34 -10.73
CA GLY A 147 4.78 -11.21 -9.66
C GLY A 147 6.21 -11.63 -10.08
N GLU A 148 6.42 -12.10 -11.32
CA GLU A 148 7.68 -12.69 -11.82
C GLU A 148 8.21 -13.82 -10.91
N VAL A 149 7.31 -14.66 -10.38
CA VAL A 149 7.66 -15.74 -9.44
C VAL A 149 7.25 -17.14 -9.93
N THR A 150 6.88 -17.28 -11.22
CA THR A 150 6.50 -18.57 -11.81
C THR A 150 7.59 -19.64 -11.64
N HIS A 151 8.87 -19.26 -11.80
CA HIS A 151 10.02 -20.16 -11.63
C HIS A 151 10.25 -20.59 -10.17
N LEU A 152 9.59 -19.94 -9.21
CA LEU A 152 9.66 -20.23 -7.78
C LEU A 152 8.45 -21.07 -7.30
N ALA A 153 7.46 -21.36 -8.17
CA ALA A 153 6.18 -21.92 -7.79
C ALA A 153 6.28 -23.18 -6.90
N ALA A 154 7.25 -24.06 -7.16
CA ALA A 154 7.48 -25.27 -6.38
C ALA A 154 8.44 -25.09 -5.18
N ARG A 155 9.03 -23.90 -4.99
CA ARG A 155 9.96 -23.65 -3.88
C ARG A 155 9.19 -23.33 -2.61
N GLN A 156 9.74 -23.80 -1.48
CA GLN A 156 9.18 -23.53 -0.16
C GLN A 156 9.39 -22.04 0.22
N VAL A 157 8.34 -21.35 0.65
CA VAL A 157 8.39 -19.92 1.01
C VAL A 157 9.50 -19.59 2.02
N PRO A 158 9.75 -20.40 3.08
CA PRO A 158 10.87 -20.13 4.00
C PRO A 158 12.26 -20.14 3.35
N SER A 159 12.44 -20.82 2.21
CA SER A 159 13.72 -20.88 1.48
C SER A 159 13.94 -19.71 0.52
N LEU A 160 12.94 -18.85 0.35
CA LEU A 160 13.00 -17.69 -0.53
C LEU A 160 13.76 -16.53 0.12
N SER A 161 14.43 -15.72 -0.68
CA SER A 161 14.97 -14.43 -0.23
C SER A 161 13.86 -13.47 0.19
N GLY A 162 14.22 -12.38 0.88
CA GLY A 162 13.24 -11.34 1.27
C GLY A 162 12.49 -10.77 0.07
N GLY A 163 13.20 -10.44 -1.02
CA GLY A 163 12.58 -9.92 -2.24
C GLY A 163 11.70 -10.96 -2.97
N GLU A 164 12.13 -12.24 -3.03
CA GLU A 164 11.29 -13.31 -3.59
C GLU A 164 10.00 -13.49 -2.78
N ARG A 165 10.07 -13.45 -1.44
CA ARG A 165 8.88 -13.51 -0.57
C ARG A 165 7.95 -12.33 -0.78
N SER A 166 8.48 -11.11 -0.90
CA SER A 166 7.67 -9.91 -1.17
C SER A 166 6.91 -10.03 -2.50
N ARG A 167 7.56 -10.53 -3.56
CA ARG A 167 6.90 -10.76 -4.86
C ARG A 167 5.87 -11.88 -4.82
N VAL A 168 6.11 -12.96 -4.05
CA VAL A 168 5.09 -14.00 -3.82
C VAL A 168 3.89 -13.43 -3.06
N ALA A 169 4.12 -12.57 -2.05
CA ALA A 169 3.04 -11.89 -1.33
C ALA A 169 2.23 -10.96 -2.26
N PHE A 170 2.91 -10.25 -3.16
CA PHE A 170 2.26 -9.44 -4.17
C PHE A 170 1.45 -10.28 -5.17
N ALA A 171 1.99 -11.41 -5.64
CA ALA A 171 1.25 -12.34 -6.49
C ALA A 171 -0.01 -12.89 -5.77
N ARG A 172 0.09 -13.22 -4.47
CA ARG A 172 -1.05 -13.64 -3.64
C ARG A 172 -2.13 -12.54 -3.58
N LEU A 173 -1.73 -11.28 -3.42
CA LEU A 173 -2.64 -10.14 -3.42
C LEU A 173 -3.36 -10.02 -4.77
N LEU A 174 -2.64 -10.14 -5.89
CA LEU A 174 -3.23 -10.11 -7.24
C LEU A 174 -4.20 -11.27 -7.50
N ALA A 175 -3.88 -12.48 -7.01
CA ALA A 175 -4.72 -13.66 -7.15
C ALA A 175 -6.10 -13.50 -6.49
N GLN A 176 -6.24 -12.60 -5.53
CA GLN A 176 -7.52 -12.33 -4.87
C GLN A 176 -8.54 -11.65 -5.79
N GLU A 177 -8.11 -11.02 -6.92
CA GLU A 177 -8.97 -10.35 -7.92
C GLU A 177 -10.00 -9.38 -7.33
N THR A 178 -9.59 -8.55 -6.40
CA THR A 178 -10.46 -7.54 -5.78
C THR A 178 -10.39 -6.19 -6.49
N GLU A 179 -11.40 -5.34 -6.24
CA GLU A 179 -11.43 -3.98 -6.78
C GLU A 179 -10.51 -3.01 -6.04
N ILE A 180 -10.17 -3.31 -4.78
CA ILE A 180 -9.35 -2.44 -3.94
C ILE A 180 -8.11 -3.21 -3.53
N LEU A 181 -6.94 -2.63 -3.78
CA LEU A 181 -5.63 -3.16 -3.41
C LEU A 181 -4.99 -2.22 -2.39
N LEU A 182 -4.65 -2.76 -1.22
CA LEU A 182 -3.95 -2.04 -0.16
C LEU A 182 -2.58 -2.69 0.05
N LEU A 183 -1.50 -1.91 -0.13
CA LEU A 183 -0.12 -2.39 -0.06
C LEU A 183 0.66 -1.58 0.98
N ASP A 184 1.14 -2.25 2.03
CA ASP A 184 2.00 -1.64 3.06
C ASP A 184 3.46 -1.99 2.77
N GLU A 185 4.23 -1.01 2.30
CA GLU A 185 5.65 -1.09 1.96
C GLU A 185 6.03 -2.31 1.09
N PRO A 186 5.35 -2.54 -0.04
CA PRO A 186 5.58 -3.74 -0.86
C PRO A 186 6.98 -3.80 -1.46
N THR A 187 7.71 -2.69 -1.42
CA THR A 187 9.03 -2.52 -2.05
C THR A 187 10.22 -2.55 -1.08
N ALA A 188 9.98 -2.61 0.24
CA ALA A 188 11.02 -2.44 1.26
C ALA A 188 12.20 -3.44 1.17
N ALA A 189 11.97 -4.66 0.68
CA ALA A 189 12.99 -5.71 0.55
C ALA A 189 13.43 -5.96 -0.90
N LEU A 190 13.08 -5.07 -1.84
CA LEU A 190 13.31 -5.24 -3.27
C LEU A 190 14.47 -4.36 -3.75
N ASP A 191 15.21 -4.85 -4.75
CA ASP A 191 16.10 -4.02 -5.55
C ASP A 191 15.31 -3.07 -6.48
N ILE A 192 15.99 -2.10 -7.06
CA ILE A 192 15.37 -1.05 -7.90
C ILE A 192 14.49 -1.66 -9.01
N ARG A 193 14.99 -2.67 -9.73
CA ARG A 193 14.23 -3.30 -10.82
C ARG A 193 12.90 -3.87 -10.31
N HIS A 194 12.92 -4.60 -9.22
CA HIS A 194 11.73 -5.24 -8.70
C HIS A 194 10.79 -4.25 -7.99
N GLN A 195 11.31 -3.16 -7.41
CA GLN A 195 10.50 -2.06 -6.90
C GLN A 195 9.66 -1.44 -8.01
N GLU A 196 10.31 -1.07 -9.12
CA GLU A 196 9.65 -0.53 -10.31
C GLU A 196 8.58 -1.47 -10.85
N GLN A 197 8.86 -2.76 -10.94
CA GLN A 197 7.92 -3.77 -11.44
C GLN A 197 6.67 -3.91 -10.59
N VAL A 198 6.81 -3.99 -9.25
CA VAL A 198 5.68 -4.12 -8.33
C VAL A 198 4.77 -2.89 -8.42
N ILE A 199 5.35 -1.70 -8.41
CA ILE A 199 4.56 -0.45 -8.47
C ILE A 199 3.94 -0.25 -9.87
N ALA A 200 4.66 -0.58 -10.94
CA ALA A 200 4.11 -0.55 -12.30
C ALA A 200 2.93 -1.53 -12.46
N ALA A 201 3.02 -2.73 -11.89
CA ALA A 201 1.93 -3.70 -11.90
C ALA A 201 0.72 -3.20 -11.08
N ALA A 202 0.94 -2.58 -9.92
CA ALA A 202 -0.11 -1.95 -9.13
C ALA A 202 -0.79 -0.81 -9.91
N ARG A 203 -0.01 0.04 -10.60
CA ARG A 203 -0.53 1.09 -11.49
C ARG A 203 -1.31 0.52 -12.67
N ALA A 204 -0.85 -0.58 -13.26
CA ALA A 204 -1.59 -1.26 -14.33
C ALA A 204 -2.96 -1.75 -13.85
N ARG A 205 -3.06 -2.26 -12.62
CA ARG A 205 -4.34 -2.61 -11.98
C ARG A 205 -5.24 -1.39 -11.80
N ALA A 206 -4.69 -0.25 -11.37
CA ALA A 206 -5.45 1.00 -11.26
C ALA A 206 -5.99 1.43 -12.63
N ARG A 207 -5.16 1.44 -13.67
CA ARG A 207 -5.59 1.77 -15.05
C ARG A 207 -6.67 0.81 -15.59
N ALA A 208 -6.67 -0.44 -15.13
CA ALA A 208 -7.73 -1.40 -15.42
C ALA A 208 -9.00 -1.21 -14.56
N GLY A 209 -9.02 -0.16 -13.73
CA GLY A 209 -10.19 0.24 -12.95
C GLY A 209 -10.17 -0.24 -11.50
N ALA A 210 -9.08 -0.76 -10.97
CA ALA A 210 -8.93 -1.00 -9.54
C ALA A 210 -8.67 0.31 -8.80
N THR A 211 -8.92 0.31 -7.49
CA THR A 211 -8.47 1.34 -6.56
C THR A 211 -7.22 0.83 -5.88
N VAL A 212 -6.16 1.59 -5.89
CA VAL A 212 -4.88 1.18 -5.31
C VAL A 212 -4.44 2.18 -4.26
N MET A 213 -4.08 1.69 -3.07
CA MET A 213 -3.38 2.47 -2.06
C MET A 213 -2.06 1.79 -1.72
N VAL A 214 -0.98 2.57 -1.70
CA VAL A 214 0.37 2.08 -1.40
C VAL A 214 1.02 2.95 -0.35
N ILE A 215 1.64 2.37 0.66
CA ILE A 215 2.60 3.05 1.52
C ILE A 215 3.99 2.83 0.93
N VAL A 216 4.74 3.90 0.70
CA VAL A 216 6.15 3.84 0.28
C VAL A 216 6.99 4.82 1.09
N HIS A 217 8.30 4.53 1.21
CA HIS A 217 9.27 5.44 1.83
C HIS A 217 9.99 6.30 0.80
N ASP A 218 10.15 5.81 -0.42
CA ASP A 218 10.79 6.56 -1.51
C ASP A 218 9.81 7.56 -2.11
N LEU A 219 10.06 8.84 -1.85
CA LEU A 219 9.22 9.93 -2.33
C LEU A 219 9.34 10.14 -3.85
N SER A 220 10.48 9.79 -4.46
CA SER A 220 10.65 9.87 -5.91
C SER A 220 9.84 8.78 -6.60
N LEU A 221 9.83 7.56 -6.04
CA LEU A 221 8.95 6.48 -6.49
C LEU A 221 7.47 6.86 -6.32
N ALA A 222 7.11 7.49 -5.20
CA ALA A 222 5.77 8.03 -4.99
C ALA A 222 5.38 9.03 -6.07
N ALA A 223 6.28 9.97 -6.39
CA ALA A 223 6.06 11.00 -7.40
C ALA A 223 5.84 10.43 -8.80
N ALA A 224 6.59 9.37 -9.16
CA ALA A 224 6.53 8.76 -10.49
C ALA A 224 5.23 7.97 -10.75
N TYR A 225 4.66 7.37 -9.70
CA TYR A 225 3.56 6.43 -9.87
C TYR A 225 2.22 6.87 -9.31
N ALA A 226 2.18 7.82 -8.38
CA ALA A 226 0.94 8.26 -7.77
C ALA A 226 0.12 9.16 -8.70
N ASP A 227 -1.19 8.96 -8.69
CA ASP A 227 -2.16 9.94 -9.16
C ASP A 227 -2.49 10.93 -8.03
N ARG A 228 -2.40 10.46 -6.77
CA ARG A 228 -2.70 11.23 -5.57
C ARG A 228 -1.74 10.88 -4.43
N ILE A 229 -1.22 11.89 -3.76
CA ILE A 229 -0.41 11.75 -2.55
C ILE A 229 -1.23 12.15 -1.33
N VAL A 230 -1.11 11.37 -0.26
CA VAL A 230 -1.60 11.72 1.08
C VAL A 230 -0.39 11.82 1.99
N LEU A 231 -0.12 13.00 2.50
CA LEU A 231 0.95 13.26 3.46
C LEU A 231 0.38 13.24 4.88
N LEU A 232 0.84 12.28 5.67
CA LEU A 232 0.44 12.12 7.07
C LEU A 232 1.55 12.64 7.99
N GLU A 233 1.17 13.45 8.97
CA GLU A 233 2.04 14.00 10.01
C GLU A 233 1.32 13.96 11.35
N ASP A 234 1.95 13.46 12.40
CA ASP A 234 1.42 13.42 13.78
C ASP A 234 -0.03 12.91 13.89
N GLY A 235 -0.34 11.87 13.14
CA GLY A 235 -1.66 11.23 13.13
C GLY A 235 -2.75 12.04 12.41
N ARG A 236 -2.41 13.06 11.65
CA ARG A 236 -3.33 13.91 10.87
C ARG A 236 -2.95 13.94 9.39
N VAL A 237 -3.93 14.12 8.54
CA VAL A 237 -3.68 14.41 7.13
C VAL A 237 -3.18 15.86 7.01
N ARG A 238 -1.93 16.03 6.62
CA ARG A 238 -1.29 17.35 6.45
C ARG A 238 -1.59 17.94 5.08
N ALA A 239 -1.57 17.09 4.05
CA ALA A 239 -1.88 17.51 2.68
C ALA A 239 -2.40 16.32 1.86
N VAL A 240 -3.25 16.62 0.88
CA VAL A 240 -3.75 15.67 -0.13
C VAL A 240 -3.81 16.38 -1.46
N GLY A 241 -3.25 15.79 -2.50
CA GLY A 241 -3.25 16.37 -3.85
C GLY A 241 -2.47 15.53 -4.84
N SER A 242 -2.22 16.10 -6.01
CA SER A 242 -1.28 15.53 -6.99
C SER A 242 0.16 15.53 -6.43
N PRO A 243 1.06 14.71 -6.99
CA PRO A 243 2.47 14.75 -6.58
C PRO A 243 3.07 16.17 -6.59
N ALA A 244 2.77 16.97 -7.60
CA ALA A 244 3.31 18.34 -7.71
C ALA A 244 2.77 19.31 -6.64
N GLU A 245 1.54 19.10 -6.16
CA GLU A 245 0.93 19.92 -5.12
C GLU A 245 1.44 19.57 -3.71
N VAL A 246 1.74 18.29 -3.47
CA VAL A 246 2.08 17.79 -2.13
C VAL A 246 3.59 17.66 -1.92
N LEU A 247 4.33 17.21 -2.93
CA LEU A 247 5.77 16.98 -2.81
C LEU A 247 6.57 18.24 -3.12
N THR A 248 6.31 19.34 -2.39
CA THR A 248 7.06 20.59 -2.51
C THR A 248 8.25 20.61 -1.55
N ALA A 249 9.31 21.35 -1.89
CA ALA A 249 10.51 21.46 -1.06
C ALA A 249 10.19 22.04 0.33
N GLU A 250 9.30 23.03 0.38
CA GLU A 250 8.89 23.71 1.61
C GLU A 250 8.15 22.73 2.54
N LEU A 251 7.09 22.06 2.03
CA LEU A 251 6.25 21.17 2.82
C LEU A 251 7.03 19.95 3.29
N LEU A 252 7.83 19.35 2.41
CA LEU A 252 8.66 18.21 2.77
C LEU A 252 9.74 18.55 3.78
N SER A 253 10.39 19.74 3.64
CA SER A 253 11.41 20.18 4.60
C SER A 253 10.82 20.42 5.99
N GLU A 254 9.59 20.96 6.06
CA GLU A 254 8.85 21.15 7.31
C GLU A 254 8.52 19.80 7.97
N VAL A 255 7.82 18.93 7.24
CA VAL A 255 7.29 17.66 7.78
C VAL A 255 8.41 16.66 8.14
N TYR A 256 9.47 16.57 7.33
CA TYR A 256 10.59 15.68 7.61
C TYR A 256 11.67 16.31 8.47
N GLN A 257 11.52 17.58 8.88
CA GLN A 257 12.45 18.34 9.72
C GLN A 257 13.90 18.31 9.18
N HIS A 258 14.03 18.27 7.85
CA HIS A 258 15.29 18.22 7.14
C HIS A 258 15.17 18.95 5.80
N PRO A 259 16.13 19.82 5.44
CA PRO A 259 16.09 20.50 4.15
C PRO A 259 16.02 19.50 2.97
N VAL A 260 15.04 19.67 2.11
CA VAL A 260 14.79 18.86 0.91
C VAL A 260 14.77 19.78 -0.32
N THR A 261 15.37 19.30 -1.40
CA THR A 261 15.25 19.94 -2.72
C THR A 261 14.39 19.05 -3.60
N VAL A 262 13.46 19.65 -4.32
CA VAL A 262 12.64 18.98 -5.33
C VAL A 262 13.08 19.46 -6.69
N LEU A 263 13.49 18.52 -7.52
CA LEU A 263 13.97 18.75 -8.89
C LEU A 263 13.01 18.10 -9.87
N THR A 264 12.95 18.62 -11.08
CA THR A 264 12.26 17.96 -12.20
C THR A 264 13.29 17.24 -13.04
N ALA A 265 13.09 15.94 -13.30
CA ALA A 265 13.96 15.15 -14.15
C ALA A 265 13.98 15.75 -15.56
N PRO A 266 15.16 15.87 -16.21
CA PRO A 266 15.27 16.41 -17.58
C PRO A 266 14.50 15.60 -18.61
N GLU A 267 14.47 14.27 -18.42
CA GLU A 267 13.75 13.31 -19.25
C GLU A 267 12.53 12.82 -18.48
N GLY A 268 11.32 13.06 -19.00
CA GLY A 268 10.06 12.56 -18.42
C GLY A 268 9.32 13.51 -17.48
N GLY A 269 9.97 14.56 -16.95
CA GLY A 269 9.30 15.55 -16.09
C GLY A 269 8.94 15.07 -14.69
N GLU A 270 9.46 13.92 -14.26
CA GLU A 270 9.22 13.34 -12.93
C GLU A 270 9.90 14.16 -11.82
N LEU A 271 9.28 14.20 -10.64
CA LEU A 271 9.86 14.87 -9.49
C LEU A 271 10.90 13.97 -8.81
N LEU A 272 12.08 14.54 -8.59
CA LEU A 272 13.17 13.92 -7.83
C LEU A 272 13.28 14.62 -6.48
N ILE A 273 13.10 13.87 -5.40
CA ILE A 273 13.15 14.40 -4.04
C ILE A 273 14.52 14.06 -3.45
N VAL A 274 15.32 15.09 -3.21
CA VAL A 274 16.73 14.95 -2.79
C VAL A 274 16.94 15.63 -1.44
N PRO A 275 17.37 14.88 -0.38
CA PRO A 275 17.74 15.52 0.87
C PRO A 275 19.00 16.35 0.69
N VAL A 276 19.02 17.57 1.27
CA VAL A 276 20.19 18.44 1.24
C VAL A 276 21.24 17.90 2.21
N ARG A 277 22.33 17.37 1.66
CA ARG A 277 23.45 16.84 2.44
C ARG A 277 24.48 17.93 2.62
N ARG A 278 24.69 18.40 3.85
CA ARG A 278 25.84 19.24 4.19
C ARG A 278 27.05 18.31 4.39
N ARG A 279 28.14 18.56 3.69
CA ARG A 279 29.42 17.94 4.08
C ARG A 279 29.79 18.53 5.44
N PRO A 280 30.24 17.71 6.43
CA PRO A 280 30.84 18.28 7.63
C PRO A 280 32.01 19.15 7.18
N ASP A 281 32.00 20.41 7.62
CA ASP A 281 33.11 21.34 7.39
C ASP A 281 34.38 20.71 7.99
N ALA A 282 35.54 21.02 7.37
CA ALA A 282 36.83 20.51 7.83
C ALA A 282 37.17 20.92 9.28
N ASP A 283 36.42 21.89 9.84
CA ASP A 283 36.54 22.40 11.23
C ASP A 283 35.48 21.79 12.18
N ALA A 284 34.73 20.78 11.77
CA ALA A 284 33.83 20.09 12.71
C ALA A 284 34.66 19.42 13.82
N PRO A 285 34.25 19.52 15.11
CA PRO A 285 34.95 18.83 16.19
C PRO A 285 35.02 17.34 15.86
N ALA A 286 36.19 16.74 16.16
CA ALA A 286 36.43 15.34 15.91
C ALA A 286 35.27 14.48 16.46
N PRO A 287 34.84 13.41 15.72
CA PRO A 287 33.79 12.54 16.21
C PRO A 287 34.17 12.04 17.62
N LEU A 288 33.16 12.02 18.51
CA LEU A 288 33.29 11.46 19.85
C LEU A 288 33.96 10.08 19.74
N GLU A 289 35.21 9.97 20.22
CA GLU A 289 35.86 8.66 20.38
C GLU A 289 35.06 7.90 21.44
N ILE A 290 34.32 6.91 21.00
CA ILE A 290 33.67 5.94 21.90
C ILE A 290 34.81 5.02 22.36
N PRO A 291 35.21 5.00 23.66
CA PRO A 291 36.21 4.07 24.14
C PRO A 291 35.66 2.65 23.91
N MET A 292 36.31 1.89 23.03
CA MET A 292 36.05 0.45 22.94
C MET A 292 36.82 -0.22 24.11
N GLU A 293 36.15 -0.28 25.28
CA GLU A 293 36.56 -1.25 26.30
C GLU A 293 36.14 -2.64 25.79
N LEU A 294 37.14 -3.39 25.31
CA LEU A 294 37.00 -4.83 25.10
C LEU A 294 36.98 -5.50 26.49
N PRO A 295 35.91 -6.24 26.84
CA PRO A 295 35.94 -7.06 28.04
C PRO A 295 37.02 -8.15 27.88
N ALA A 296 37.82 -8.33 28.93
CA ALA A 296 38.88 -9.35 29.05
C ALA A 296 38.35 -10.79 29.09
#